data_ae0c4a1abc54a6f7530937183e0feb70
#
_entry.id   ae0c4a1abc54a6f7530937183e0feb70
#
_cell.length_a   1.000
_cell.length_b   1.000
_cell.length_c   1.000
_cell.angle_alpha   90.00
_cell.angle_beta   90.00
_cell.angle_gamma   90.00
#
_symmetry.space_group_name_H-M   'P 1'
#
loop_
_entity.id
_entity.type
_entity.pdbx_description
1 polymer ?
#
loop_
_entity_poly.entity_id
_entity_poly.type
_entity_poly.pdbx_seq_one_letter_code
_entity_poly.pdbx_strand_id
1 'polypeptide(L)'
;MANTPNLKKLYQDEVAPALMQKFGYKSTMQIPRLEKIVLNVGCSEARENAKVLDAVVSDLTAITGQKAVVTKAKKSVANFKLREGMPIGAKVTLRGNKMWEFLDRLFNVALPRVRDFRGISADSFDGRGNYALGVKEQLIFPEIEYDKIDKIRGMDIVMCTTAHTDEEARALLEQVGAPFAR
;
A
#
# COMPACT_ATOMS: atom_id res chain seq x y z
N MET A 1 23.06 -8.71 12.37
CA MET A 1 21.68 -8.83 12.91
C MET A 1 20.76 -7.99 12.07
N ALA A 2 19.66 -8.52 11.56
CA ALA A 2 18.71 -7.73 10.79
C ALA A 2 18.06 -6.68 11.73
N ASN A 3 18.21 -5.40 11.38
CA ASN A 3 17.63 -4.31 12.17
C ASN A 3 16.10 -4.42 12.12
N THR A 4 15.43 -4.46 13.27
CA THR A 4 13.97 -4.52 13.32
C THR A 4 13.42 -3.13 13.02
N PRO A 5 12.50 -2.96 12.05
CA PRO A 5 11.91 -1.67 11.71
C PRO A 5 11.27 -0.98 12.93
N ASN A 6 11.38 0.33 13.01
CA ASN A 6 10.87 1.11 14.16
C ASN A 6 9.37 0.93 14.37
N LEU A 7 8.57 0.99 13.31
CA LEU A 7 7.12 0.77 13.41
C LEU A 7 6.75 -0.64 13.86
N LYS A 8 7.57 -1.64 13.54
CA LYS A 8 7.34 -3.00 14.05
C LYS A 8 7.57 -3.10 15.54
N LYS A 9 8.60 -2.41 16.06
CA LYS A 9 8.84 -2.31 17.51
C LYS A 9 7.69 -1.57 18.18
N LEU A 10 7.30 -0.41 17.66
CA LEU A 10 6.18 0.37 18.16
C LEU A 10 4.89 -0.49 18.24
N TYR A 11 4.61 -1.25 17.17
CA TYR A 11 3.46 -2.16 17.17
C TYR A 11 3.54 -3.19 18.30
N GLN A 12 4.71 -3.81 18.53
CA GLN A 12 4.88 -4.86 19.54
C GLN A 12 4.84 -4.32 20.98
N ASP A 13 5.47 -3.15 21.19
CA ASP A 13 5.70 -2.62 22.54
C ASP A 13 4.51 -1.76 23.04
N GLU A 14 3.83 -1.04 22.16
CA GLU A 14 2.80 -0.07 22.52
C GLU A 14 1.42 -0.40 21.92
N VAL A 15 1.35 -0.62 20.61
CA VAL A 15 0.07 -0.73 19.89
C VAL A 15 -0.69 -2.00 20.25
N ALA A 16 -0.01 -3.14 20.28
CA ALA A 16 -0.65 -4.42 20.57
C ALA A 16 -1.24 -4.48 22.00
N PRO A 17 -0.55 -4.04 23.07
CA PRO A 17 -1.12 -3.95 24.40
C PRO A 17 -2.31 -2.98 24.49
N ALA A 18 -2.21 -1.82 23.83
CA ALA A 18 -3.28 -0.82 23.82
C ALA A 18 -4.56 -1.34 23.14
N LEU A 19 -4.42 -2.03 22.00
CA LEU A 19 -5.55 -2.66 21.31
C LEU A 19 -6.17 -3.78 22.16
N MET A 20 -5.35 -4.55 22.88
CA MET A 20 -5.83 -5.59 23.77
C MET A 20 -6.71 -5.02 24.88
N GLN A 21 -6.32 -3.89 25.46
CA GLN A 21 -7.11 -3.19 26.48
C GLN A 21 -8.39 -2.57 25.90
N LYS A 22 -8.28 -1.91 24.73
CA LYS A 22 -9.41 -1.20 24.11
C LYS A 22 -10.55 -2.13 23.71
N PHE A 23 -10.23 -3.30 23.13
CA PHE A 23 -11.23 -4.25 22.61
C PHE A 23 -11.46 -5.46 23.52
N GLY A 24 -10.72 -5.61 24.62
CA GLY A 24 -10.91 -6.67 25.60
C GLY A 24 -10.60 -8.07 25.07
N TYR A 25 -9.58 -8.22 24.22
CA TYR A 25 -9.20 -9.52 23.68
C TYR A 25 -8.71 -10.47 24.77
N LYS A 26 -9.13 -11.73 24.69
CA LYS A 26 -8.75 -12.78 25.65
C LYS A 26 -7.37 -13.39 25.38
N SER A 27 -6.88 -13.28 24.14
CA SER A 27 -5.60 -13.85 23.72
C SER A 27 -4.85 -12.85 22.85
N THR A 28 -3.53 -12.82 22.97
CA THR A 28 -2.64 -12.03 22.12
C THR A 28 -2.73 -12.38 20.64
N MET A 29 -3.19 -13.59 20.31
CA MET A 29 -3.40 -14.03 18.91
C MET A 29 -4.63 -13.40 18.26
N GLN A 30 -5.56 -12.82 19.03
CA GLN A 30 -6.76 -12.13 18.52
C GLN A 30 -6.46 -10.68 18.14
N ILE A 31 -5.35 -10.12 18.61
CA ILE A 31 -4.98 -8.73 18.35
C ILE A 31 -4.80 -8.53 16.83
N PRO A 32 -5.46 -7.52 16.23
CA PRO A 32 -5.32 -7.23 14.82
C PRO A 32 -3.89 -6.82 14.48
N ARG A 33 -3.38 -7.35 13.38
CA ARG A 33 -2.03 -7.08 12.87
C ARG A 33 -2.05 -6.85 11.37
N LEU A 34 -1.07 -6.11 10.87
CA LEU A 34 -0.83 -6.01 9.44
C LEU A 34 -0.30 -7.34 8.88
N GLU A 35 -0.95 -7.84 7.84
CA GLU A 35 -0.57 -9.08 7.17
C GLU A 35 0.29 -8.82 5.94
N LYS A 36 -0.13 -7.89 5.10
CA LYS A 36 0.55 -7.50 3.85
C LYS A 36 0.13 -6.11 3.40
N ILE A 37 0.99 -5.48 2.60
CA ILE A 37 0.65 -4.28 1.83
C ILE A 37 0.81 -4.62 0.35
N VAL A 38 -0.20 -4.30 -0.44
CA VAL A 38 -0.20 -4.51 -1.89
C VAL A 38 -0.20 -3.15 -2.58
N LEU A 39 0.81 -2.90 -3.40
CA LEU A 39 0.83 -1.77 -4.31
C LEU A 39 0.40 -2.25 -5.69
N ASN A 40 -0.49 -1.52 -6.33
CA ASN A 40 -0.97 -1.82 -7.67
C ASN A 40 -0.97 -0.55 -8.54
N VAL A 41 -0.47 -0.69 -9.75
CA VAL A 41 -0.55 0.35 -10.77
C VAL A 41 -1.26 -0.22 -11.99
N GLY A 42 -2.42 0.34 -12.31
CA GLY A 42 -3.15 0.03 -13.54
C GLY A 42 -2.58 0.87 -14.70
N CYS A 43 -2.20 0.22 -15.78
CA CYS A 43 -1.65 0.87 -16.96
C CYS A 43 -2.41 0.47 -18.21
N SER A 44 -3.36 1.29 -18.64
CA SER A 44 -4.15 1.05 -19.85
C SER A 44 -3.32 1.20 -21.13
N GLU A 45 -2.28 2.02 -21.10
CA GLU A 45 -1.36 2.30 -22.21
C GLU A 45 -0.46 1.10 -22.54
N ALA A 46 -0.27 0.18 -21.59
CA ALA A 46 0.50 -1.04 -21.78
C ALA A 46 -0.04 -1.95 -22.90
N ARG A 47 -1.31 -1.74 -23.30
CA ARG A 47 -1.93 -2.44 -24.45
C ARG A 47 -1.30 -2.06 -25.78
N GLU A 48 -0.89 -0.81 -25.92
CA GLU A 48 -0.34 -0.24 -27.14
C GLU A 48 1.19 -0.26 -27.13
N ASN A 49 1.77 -0.03 -25.95
CA ASN A 49 3.21 0.03 -25.78
C ASN A 49 3.68 -0.74 -24.53
N ALA A 50 4.26 -1.91 -24.74
CA ALA A 50 4.78 -2.74 -23.66
C ALA A 50 5.93 -2.09 -22.87
N LYS A 51 6.71 -1.17 -23.48
CA LYS A 51 7.82 -0.46 -22.82
C LYS A 51 7.34 0.41 -21.64
N VAL A 52 6.11 0.92 -21.73
CA VAL A 52 5.50 1.70 -20.64
C VAL A 52 5.39 0.86 -19.36
N LEU A 53 5.15 -0.43 -19.51
CA LEU A 53 5.04 -1.33 -18.37
C LEU A 53 6.39 -1.58 -17.69
N ASP A 54 7.48 -1.60 -18.46
CA ASP A 54 8.83 -1.75 -17.93
C ASP A 54 9.21 -0.53 -17.05
N ALA A 55 8.80 0.68 -17.45
CA ALA A 55 8.95 1.87 -16.62
C ALA A 55 8.17 1.75 -15.31
N VAL A 56 6.90 1.33 -15.35
CA VAL A 56 6.08 1.12 -14.15
C VAL A 56 6.68 0.05 -13.22
N VAL A 57 7.21 -1.04 -13.76
CA VAL A 57 7.89 -2.08 -12.98
C VAL A 57 9.17 -1.53 -12.33
N SER A 58 9.91 -0.68 -13.04
CA SER A 58 11.10 -0.02 -12.51
C SER A 58 10.74 0.91 -11.34
N ASP A 59 9.72 1.76 -11.50
CA ASP A 59 9.24 2.68 -10.46
C ASP A 59 8.79 1.93 -9.20
N LEU A 60 7.92 0.93 -9.35
CA LEU A 60 7.49 0.11 -8.22
C LEU A 60 8.65 -0.63 -7.55
N THR A 61 9.64 -1.06 -8.33
CA THR A 61 10.83 -1.73 -7.79
C THR A 61 11.70 -0.75 -7.00
N ALA A 62 11.87 0.48 -7.48
CA ALA A 62 12.59 1.54 -6.78
C ALA A 62 11.91 1.90 -5.44
N ILE A 63 10.58 2.11 -5.45
CA ILE A 63 9.81 2.45 -4.26
C ILE A 63 9.86 1.34 -3.19
N THR A 64 9.73 0.08 -3.61
CA THR A 64 9.51 -1.04 -2.67
C THR A 64 10.77 -1.83 -2.34
N GLY A 65 11.82 -1.70 -3.14
CA GLY A 65 13.02 -2.56 -3.05
C GLY A 65 12.72 -4.03 -3.39
N GLN A 66 11.61 -4.31 -4.08
CA GLN A 66 11.19 -5.65 -4.51
C GLN A 66 10.69 -5.60 -5.95
N LYS A 67 11.14 -6.52 -6.80
CA LYS A 67 10.73 -6.60 -8.20
C LYS A 67 9.22 -6.73 -8.32
N ALA A 68 8.60 -5.84 -9.09
CA ALA A 68 7.17 -5.87 -9.35
C ALA A 68 6.79 -7.02 -10.30
N VAL A 69 5.59 -7.53 -10.14
CA VAL A 69 5.00 -8.58 -10.97
C VAL A 69 4.01 -7.95 -11.95
N VAL A 70 4.19 -8.23 -13.23
CA VAL A 70 3.26 -7.79 -14.28
C VAL A 70 1.93 -8.53 -14.14
N THR A 71 0.84 -7.78 -14.11
CA THR A 71 -0.52 -8.31 -14.06
C THR A 71 -1.10 -8.42 -15.46
N LYS A 72 -1.70 -9.58 -15.77
CA LYS A 72 -2.28 -9.89 -17.08
C LYS A 72 -3.80 -9.95 -16.98
N ALA A 73 -4.49 -9.60 -18.07
CA ALA A 73 -5.93 -9.72 -18.18
C ALA A 73 -6.38 -11.18 -18.06
N LYS A 74 -7.39 -11.43 -17.21
CA LYS A 74 -7.96 -12.77 -16.98
C LYS A 74 -9.05 -13.13 -18.01
N LYS A 75 -9.68 -12.13 -18.61
CA LYS A 75 -10.77 -12.30 -19.60
C LYS A 75 -10.61 -11.29 -20.71
N SER A 76 -11.07 -11.66 -21.92
CA SER A 76 -11.17 -10.74 -23.05
C SER A 76 -12.40 -9.84 -22.89
N VAL A 77 -12.23 -8.53 -23.05
CA VAL A 77 -13.30 -7.53 -22.99
C VAL A 77 -13.21 -6.63 -24.20
N ALA A 78 -14.17 -6.75 -25.13
CA ALA A 78 -14.15 -6.05 -26.40
C ALA A 78 -14.22 -4.52 -26.24
N ASN A 79 -15.05 -4.01 -25.33
CA ASN A 79 -15.21 -2.57 -25.06
C ASN A 79 -13.90 -1.90 -24.65
N PHE A 80 -13.02 -2.62 -23.94
CA PHE A 80 -11.70 -2.13 -23.54
C PHE A 80 -10.60 -2.55 -24.49
N LYS A 81 -10.91 -3.20 -25.60
CA LYS A 81 -9.91 -3.75 -26.56
C LYS A 81 -8.88 -4.66 -25.88
N LEU A 82 -9.32 -5.42 -24.87
CA LEU A 82 -8.50 -6.33 -24.09
C LEU A 82 -8.67 -7.77 -24.55
N ARG A 83 -7.55 -8.48 -24.70
CA ARG A 83 -7.52 -9.93 -24.89
C ARG A 83 -6.96 -10.59 -23.63
N GLU A 84 -7.39 -11.80 -23.37
CA GLU A 84 -6.83 -12.62 -22.30
C GLU A 84 -5.31 -12.76 -22.45
N GLY A 85 -4.59 -12.66 -21.32
CA GLY A 85 -3.12 -12.71 -21.29
C GLY A 85 -2.41 -11.40 -21.59
N MET A 86 -3.10 -10.34 -22.05
CA MET A 86 -2.46 -9.04 -22.26
C MET A 86 -2.00 -8.41 -20.96
N PRO A 87 -0.79 -7.79 -20.92
CA PRO A 87 -0.33 -7.07 -19.74
C PRO A 87 -1.13 -5.78 -19.57
N ILE A 88 -1.62 -5.53 -18.35
CA ILE A 88 -2.50 -4.40 -18.00
C ILE A 88 -2.04 -3.57 -16.83
N GLY A 89 -1.00 -4.00 -16.12
CA GLY A 89 -0.48 -3.29 -14.97
C GLY A 89 0.63 -4.05 -14.27
N ALA A 90 1.06 -3.53 -13.13
CA ALA A 90 2.05 -4.18 -12.27
C ALA A 90 1.62 -4.08 -10.81
N LYS A 91 2.02 -5.08 -10.01
CA LYS A 91 1.77 -5.10 -8.57
C LYS A 91 2.98 -5.59 -7.78
N VAL A 92 3.05 -5.15 -6.53
CA VAL A 92 4.01 -5.66 -5.54
C VAL A 92 3.24 -6.03 -4.27
N THR A 93 3.62 -7.13 -3.64
CA THR A 93 3.09 -7.52 -2.33
C THR A 93 4.24 -7.52 -1.33
N LEU A 94 4.13 -6.67 -0.33
CA LEU A 94 5.10 -6.53 0.75
C LEU A 94 4.63 -7.25 1.99
N ARG A 95 5.55 -7.96 2.66
CA ARG A 95 5.32 -8.67 3.92
C ARG A 95 6.52 -8.51 4.85
N GLY A 96 6.33 -8.81 6.14
CA GLY A 96 7.39 -8.81 7.13
C GLY A 96 8.07 -7.45 7.29
N ASN A 97 9.39 -7.42 7.41
CA ASN A 97 10.12 -6.17 7.69
C ASN A 97 10.00 -5.14 6.56
N LYS A 98 10.03 -5.57 5.29
CA LYS A 98 9.86 -4.67 4.14
C LYS A 98 8.50 -3.95 4.14
N MET A 99 7.44 -4.61 4.62
CA MET A 99 6.12 -4.03 4.78
C MET A 99 6.15 -2.89 5.82
N TRP A 100 6.78 -3.09 6.97
CA TRP A 100 6.88 -2.09 8.02
C TRP A 100 7.76 -0.90 7.63
N GLU A 101 8.87 -1.14 6.95
CA GLU A 101 9.74 -0.08 6.41
C GLU A 101 9.03 0.75 5.34
N PHE A 102 8.27 0.11 4.47
CA PHE A 102 7.46 0.82 3.48
C PHE A 102 6.37 1.67 4.14
N LEU A 103 5.69 1.14 5.16
CA LEU A 103 4.65 1.85 5.88
C LEU A 103 5.19 3.10 6.59
N ASP A 104 6.35 2.98 7.21
CA ASP A 104 7.04 4.09 7.88
C ASP A 104 7.34 5.22 6.87
N ARG A 105 7.94 4.89 5.73
CA ARG A 105 8.19 5.87 4.66
C ARG A 105 6.91 6.46 4.09
N LEU A 106 5.87 5.65 3.92
CA LEU A 106 4.58 6.12 3.41
C LEU A 106 3.98 7.19 4.33
N PHE A 107 3.87 6.93 5.63
CA PHE A 107 3.22 7.84 6.57
C PHE A 107 4.06 9.06 6.91
N ASN A 108 5.36 8.89 7.13
CA ASN A 108 6.22 9.95 7.64
C ASN A 108 6.92 10.76 6.55
N VAL A 109 7.08 10.21 5.34
CA VAL A 109 7.83 10.88 4.26
C VAL A 109 6.96 11.15 3.04
N ALA A 110 6.26 10.14 2.51
CA ALA A 110 5.55 10.27 1.24
C ALA A 110 4.24 11.07 1.37
N LEU A 111 3.37 10.73 2.32
CA LEU A 111 2.09 11.41 2.48
C LEU A 111 2.22 12.91 2.80
N PRO A 112 3.15 13.38 3.66
CA PRO A 112 3.34 14.83 3.89
C PRO A 112 3.77 15.60 2.63
N ARG A 113 4.32 14.93 1.63
CA ARG A 113 4.72 15.56 0.36
C ARG A 113 3.59 15.65 -0.66
N VAL A 114 2.43 15.07 -0.36
CA VAL A 114 1.25 15.21 -1.21
C VAL A 114 0.78 16.67 -1.17
N ARG A 115 0.53 17.24 -2.34
CA ARG A 115 0.03 18.62 -2.46
C ARG A 115 -1.34 18.72 -1.77
N ASP A 116 -1.50 19.76 -0.94
CA ASP A 116 -2.73 20.02 -0.17
C ASP A 116 -3.21 18.84 0.70
N PHE A 117 -2.25 18.11 1.30
CA PHE A 117 -2.56 16.98 2.15
C PHE A 117 -3.35 17.40 3.40
N ARG A 118 -4.54 16.83 3.57
CA ARG A 118 -5.43 17.06 4.73
C ARG A 118 -5.70 15.81 5.55
N GLY A 119 -4.96 14.74 5.29
CA GLY A 119 -5.18 13.43 5.87
C GLY A 119 -5.74 12.41 4.87
N ILE A 120 -5.69 11.15 5.23
CA ILE A 120 -6.26 10.04 4.46
C ILE A 120 -7.73 9.83 4.84
N SER A 121 -8.55 9.35 3.90
CA SER A 121 -9.99 9.12 4.15
C SER A 121 -10.20 8.10 5.26
N ALA A 122 -11.11 8.40 6.18
CA ALA A 122 -11.51 7.46 7.23
C ALA A 122 -12.49 6.38 6.75
N ASP A 123 -13.09 6.55 5.56
CA ASP A 123 -14.18 5.70 5.04
C ASP A 123 -13.70 4.70 3.98
N SER A 124 -12.39 4.60 3.73
CA SER A 124 -11.84 3.73 2.68
C SER A 124 -11.55 2.30 3.17
N PHE A 125 -12.36 1.79 4.08
CA PHE A 125 -12.35 0.41 4.54
C PHE A 125 -13.31 -0.46 3.73
N ASP A 126 -13.05 -1.76 3.68
CA ASP A 126 -13.83 -2.73 2.88
C ASP A 126 -14.95 -3.46 3.65
N GLY A 127 -15.21 -3.12 4.89
CA GLY A 127 -16.16 -3.81 5.78
C GLY A 127 -15.57 -5.05 6.47
N ARG A 128 -14.31 -5.39 6.19
CA ARG A 128 -13.60 -6.56 6.73
C ARG A 128 -12.22 -6.22 7.31
N GLY A 129 -12.02 -4.95 7.64
CA GLY A 129 -10.78 -4.50 8.26
C GLY A 129 -9.59 -4.30 7.31
N ASN A 130 -9.77 -4.26 6.01
CA ASN A 130 -8.73 -3.86 5.08
C ASN A 130 -8.94 -2.40 4.66
N TYR A 131 -7.84 -1.70 4.40
CA TYR A 131 -7.84 -0.29 4.04
C TYR A 131 -7.21 -0.06 2.67
N ALA A 132 -7.83 0.76 1.84
CA ALA A 132 -7.34 1.11 0.50
C ALA A 132 -7.06 2.61 0.39
N LEU A 133 -5.86 2.96 -0.07
CA LEU A 133 -5.41 4.33 -0.31
C LEU A 133 -5.04 4.52 -1.78
N GLY A 134 -5.70 5.45 -2.46
CA GLY A 134 -5.32 5.89 -3.80
C GLY A 134 -4.36 7.07 -3.74
N VAL A 135 -3.21 6.94 -4.39
CA VAL A 135 -2.23 7.99 -4.57
C VAL A 135 -2.25 8.43 -6.02
N LYS A 136 -2.36 9.75 -6.27
CA LYS A 136 -2.49 10.29 -7.63
C LYS A 136 -1.15 10.36 -8.37
N GLU A 137 -0.05 10.51 -7.66
CA GLU A 137 1.28 10.78 -8.23
C GLU A 137 2.35 9.94 -7.54
N GLN A 138 3.17 9.22 -8.32
CA GLN A 138 4.31 8.46 -7.77
C GLN A 138 5.44 9.35 -7.25
N LEU A 139 5.45 10.63 -7.63
CA LEU A 139 6.48 11.62 -7.24
C LEU A 139 6.55 11.94 -5.74
N ILE A 140 5.53 11.54 -4.97
CA ILE A 140 5.54 11.69 -3.52
C ILE A 140 6.65 10.86 -2.86
N PHE A 141 7.08 9.78 -3.52
CA PHE A 141 8.17 8.93 -3.04
C PHE A 141 9.52 9.52 -3.40
N PRO A 142 10.42 9.74 -2.41
CA PRO A 142 11.74 10.35 -2.66
C PRO A 142 12.67 9.48 -3.51
N GLU A 143 12.37 8.19 -3.63
CA GLU A 143 13.13 7.24 -4.44
C GLU A 143 12.94 7.45 -5.95
N ILE A 144 11.90 8.21 -6.33
CA ILE A 144 11.57 8.49 -7.73
C ILE A 144 12.17 9.84 -8.13
N GLU A 145 13.07 9.83 -9.09
CA GLU A 145 13.66 11.04 -9.68
C GLU A 145 12.76 11.56 -10.80
N TYR A 146 12.42 12.85 -10.76
CA TYR A 146 11.55 13.48 -11.75
C TYR A 146 12.05 13.33 -13.20
N ASP A 147 13.35 13.42 -13.39
CA ASP A 147 13.97 13.37 -14.73
C ASP A 147 13.94 11.96 -15.38
N LYS A 148 13.70 10.93 -14.58
CA LYS A 148 13.68 9.53 -15.04
C LYS A 148 12.29 8.99 -15.34
N ILE A 149 11.25 9.72 -14.96
CA ILE A 149 9.88 9.29 -15.18
C ILE A 149 9.41 9.63 -16.59
N ASP A 150 8.74 8.65 -17.20
CA ASP A 150 8.10 8.81 -18.50
C ASP A 150 6.77 9.58 -18.39
N LYS A 151 5.98 9.29 -17.35
CA LYS A 151 4.68 9.90 -17.08
C LYS A 151 4.31 9.83 -15.61
N ILE A 152 3.58 10.85 -15.13
CA ILE A 152 2.98 10.81 -13.80
C ILE A 152 1.85 9.79 -13.80
N ARG A 153 1.91 8.82 -12.86
CA ARG A 153 0.91 7.75 -12.68
C ARG A 153 0.49 7.65 -11.23
N GLY A 154 -0.79 7.37 -11.06
CA GLY A 154 -1.33 7.01 -9.76
C GLY A 154 -1.07 5.55 -9.40
N MET A 155 -1.23 5.24 -8.13
CA MET A 155 -1.16 3.87 -7.62
C MET A 155 -2.16 3.65 -6.50
N ASP A 156 -2.59 2.42 -6.35
CA ASP A 156 -3.41 1.97 -5.24
C ASP A 156 -2.55 1.23 -4.23
N ILE A 157 -2.68 1.58 -2.96
CA ILE A 157 -1.97 0.96 -1.84
C ILE A 157 -3.04 0.32 -0.96
N VAL A 158 -3.05 -1.00 -0.88
CA VAL A 158 -4.01 -1.76 -0.07
C VAL A 158 -3.29 -2.36 1.12
N MET A 159 -3.75 -2.02 2.32
CA MET A 159 -3.25 -2.53 3.59
C MET A 159 -4.20 -3.63 4.07
N CYS A 160 -3.74 -4.87 4.04
CA CYS A 160 -4.52 -6.00 4.54
C CYS A 160 -4.16 -6.26 5.99
N THR A 161 -5.19 -6.37 6.83
CA THR A 161 -5.05 -6.67 8.25
C THR A 161 -5.74 -7.99 8.61
N THR A 162 -5.52 -8.45 9.83
CA THR A 162 -6.24 -9.60 10.40
C THR A 162 -7.44 -9.17 11.24
N ALA A 163 -7.79 -7.88 11.25
CA ALA A 163 -8.97 -7.36 11.93
C ALA A 163 -10.25 -7.97 11.34
N HIS A 164 -11.27 -8.15 12.19
CA HIS A 164 -12.58 -8.63 11.75
C HIS A 164 -13.53 -7.49 11.42
N THR A 165 -13.30 -6.31 12.00
CA THR A 165 -14.12 -5.11 11.80
C THR A 165 -13.27 -3.93 11.36
N ASP A 166 -13.90 -2.96 10.70
CA ASP A 166 -13.23 -1.73 10.27
C ASP A 166 -12.80 -0.86 11.46
N GLU A 167 -13.53 -0.93 12.59
CA GLU A 167 -13.19 -0.19 13.80
C GLU A 167 -11.87 -0.69 14.40
N GLU A 168 -11.66 -2.01 14.44
CA GLU A 168 -10.41 -2.62 14.90
C GLU A 168 -9.24 -2.23 13.99
N ALA A 169 -9.45 -2.28 12.66
CA ALA A 169 -8.44 -1.92 11.68
C ALA A 169 -8.10 -0.43 11.74
N ARG A 170 -9.11 0.43 11.90
CA ARG A 170 -8.91 1.87 12.07
C ARG A 170 -8.09 2.17 13.31
N ALA A 171 -8.45 1.57 14.46
CA ALA A 171 -7.70 1.75 15.69
C ALA A 171 -6.24 1.28 15.56
N LEU A 172 -6.00 0.16 14.87
CA LEU A 172 -4.66 -0.33 14.54
C LEU A 172 -3.88 0.70 13.73
N LEU A 173 -4.44 1.19 12.63
CA LEU A 173 -3.75 2.12 11.72
C LEU A 173 -3.52 3.49 12.39
N GLU A 174 -4.48 4.01 13.16
CA GLU A 174 -4.32 5.26 13.93
C GLU A 174 -3.14 5.18 14.91
N GLN A 175 -3.03 4.08 15.65
CA GLN A 175 -1.95 3.89 16.63
C GLN A 175 -0.58 3.65 15.97
N VAL A 176 -0.55 3.08 14.77
CA VAL A 176 0.68 2.94 13.97
C VAL A 176 1.10 4.28 13.33
N GLY A 177 0.25 5.31 13.40
CA GLY A 177 0.56 6.67 12.92
C GLY A 177 -0.07 7.03 11.58
N ALA A 178 -1.13 6.35 11.14
CA ALA A 178 -1.86 6.73 9.94
C ALA A 178 -2.53 8.12 10.11
N PRO A 179 -2.25 9.09 9.24
CA PRO A 179 -2.77 10.46 9.35
C PRO A 179 -4.19 10.56 8.78
N PHE A 180 -5.19 10.05 9.48
CA PHE A 180 -6.58 10.19 9.05
C PHE A 180 -7.05 11.64 9.07
N ALA A 181 -7.87 12.02 8.09
CA ALA A 181 -8.55 13.31 8.07
C ALA A 181 -9.51 13.41 9.28
N ARG A 182 -9.51 14.58 9.92
CA ARG A 182 -10.38 14.92 11.03
C ARG A 182 -11.70 15.50 10.54
#